data_3c6b099ec3bb2a97c1abc5d461f1b834
#
_entry.id   3c6b099ec3bb2a97c1abc5d461f1b834
#
_cell.length_a   1.000
_cell.length_b   1.000
_cell.length_c   1.000
_cell.angle_alpha   90.00
_cell.angle_beta   90.00
_cell.angle_gamma   90.00
#
_symmetry.space_group_name_H-M   'P 1'
#
loop_
_entity.id
_entity.type
_entity.pdbx_description
1 polymer ?
#
loop_
_entity_poly.entity_id
_entity_poly.type
_entity_poly.pdbx_seq_one_letter_code
_entity_poly.pdbx_strand_id
1 'polypeptide(L)'
;MDELSLTVRLPFTIRRSHVLAAAIGVAHAVVLLVYAFVLGRVQVTLGGVEAAAALVYTVSGMVLLAAVPAYLLIEYSLVLPVAVFALNLALLVRGELAASPDGALAFQFVVWVVPFALVLLVGGVEYAVRRWLGPPPGPLLG
;
A
#
# COMPACT_ATOMS: atom_id res chain seq x y z
N MET A 1 -30.99 -25.50 32.97
CA MET A 1 -30.70 -25.49 31.51
C MET A 1 -29.74 -24.33 31.31
N ASP A 2 -28.44 -24.66 31.46
CA ASP A 2 -27.38 -23.65 31.38
C ASP A 2 -27.06 -23.36 29.90
N GLU A 3 -27.33 -22.13 29.46
CA GLU A 3 -26.93 -21.65 28.17
C GLU A 3 -25.40 -21.61 28.12
N LEU A 4 -24.79 -22.56 27.42
CA LEU A 4 -23.39 -22.55 27.02
C LEU A 4 -23.19 -21.40 26.04
N SER A 5 -22.93 -20.20 26.55
CA SER A 5 -22.45 -19.09 25.74
C SER A 5 -21.02 -19.40 25.32
N LEU A 6 -20.87 -20.00 24.14
CA LEU A 6 -19.60 -20.21 23.44
C LEU A 6 -19.10 -18.85 22.96
N THR A 7 -18.44 -18.12 23.86
CA THR A 7 -17.69 -16.90 23.47
C THR A 7 -16.43 -17.34 22.73
N VAL A 8 -16.54 -17.46 21.42
CA VAL A 8 -15.37 -17.60 20.54
C VAL A 8 -14.56 -16.30 20.66
N ARG A 9 -13.60 -16.27 21.56
CA ARG A 9 -12.59 -15.19 21.60
C ARG A 9 -11.67 -15.38 20.40
N LEU A 10 -11.95 -14.64 19.33
CA LEU A 10 -10.99 -14.53 18.22
C LEU A 10 -9.72 -13.88 18.76
N PRO A 11 -8.54 -14.52 18.58
CA PRO A 11 -7.28 -14.02 19.13
C PRO A 11 -6.74 -12.76 18.41
N PHE A 12 -7.45 -12.25 17.42
CA PHE A 12 -7.09 -11.07 16.66
C PHE A 12 -7.96 -9.88 17.03
N THR A 13 -7.46 -9.01 17.89
CA THR A 13 -7.99 -7.65 18.03
C THR A 13 -7.58 -6.86 16.77
N ILE A 14 -8.48 -6.76 15.81
CA ILE A 14 -8.28 -5.90 14.63
C ILE A 14 -8.30 -4.45 15.15
N ARG A 15 -7.13 -3.83 15.22
CA ARG A 15 -7.01 -2.42 15.60
C ARG A 15 -7.55 -1.54 14.46
N ARG A 16 -8.12 -0.39 14.82
CA ARG A 16 -8.61 0.59 13.84
C ARG A 16 -7.55 1.00 12.81
N SER A 17 -6.29 1.06 13.22
CA SER A 17 -5.14 1.35 12.35
C SER A 17 -5.01 0.36 11.18
N HIS A 18 -5.18 -0.93 11.42
CA HIS A 18 -5.13 -1.94 10.36
C HIS A 18 -6.27 -1.78 9.35
N VAL A 19 -7.49 -1.51 9.85
CA VAL A 19 -8.66 -1.32 8.97
C VAL A 19 -8.50 -0.08 8.11
N LEU A 20 -8.06 1.04 8.68
CA LEU A 20 -7.83 2.28 7.95
C LEU A 20 -6.71 2.14 6.91
N ALA A 21 -5.59 1.53 7.29
CA ALA A 21 -4.48 1.30 6.36
C ALA A 21 -4.90 0.38 5.20
N ALA A 22 -5.63 -0.70 5.49
CA ALA A 22 -6.16 -1.59 4.47
C ALA A 22 -7.15 -0.88 3.54
N ALA A 23 -8.06 -0.06 4.09
CA ALA A 23 -9.02 0.72 3.31
C ALA A 23 -8.32 1.71 2.36
N ILE A 24 -7.27 2.40 2.84
CA ILE A 24 -6.45 3.30 2.02
C ILE A 24 -5.76 2.52 0.90
N GLY A 25 -5.16 1.36 1.20
CA GLY A 25 -4.52 0.51 0.20
C GLY A 25 -5.49 0.02 -0.88
N VAL A 26 -6.67 -0.45 -0.46
CA VAL A 26 -7.72 -0.91 -1.40
C VAL A 26 -8.24 0.25 -2.24
N ALA A 27 -8.51 1.41 -1.64
CA ALA A 27 -8.95 2.59 -2.38
C ALA A 27 -7.92 3.02 -3.44
N HIS A 28 -6.62 3.03 -3.08
CA HIS A 28 -5.54 3.31 -4.03
C HIS A 28 -5.52 2.31 -5.19
N ALA A 29 -5.60 1.01 -4.91
CA ALA A 29 -5.62 -0.03 -5.93
C ALA A 29 -6.84 0.12 -6.86
N VAL A 30 -8.03 0.39 -6.31
CA VAL A 30 -9.25 0.61 -7.10
C VAL A 30 -9.10 1.81 -8.03
N VAL A 31 -8.58 2.94 -7.53
CA VAL A 31 -8.36 4.14 -8.35
C VAL A 31 -7.40 3.85 -9.51
N LEU A 32 -6.27 3.18 -9.26
CA LEU A 32 -5.31 2.84 -10.31
C LEU A 32 -5.87 1.84 -11.32
N LEU A 33 -6.63 0.84 -10.87
CA LEU A 33 -7.26 -0.13 -11.76
C LEU A 33 -8.33 0.52 -12.63
N VAL A 34 -9.21 1.35 -12.05
CA VAL A 34 -10.22 2.09 -12.81
C VAL A 34 -9.55 2.98 -13.85
N TYR A 35 -8.51 3.70 -13.46
CA TYR A 35 -7.74 4.53 -14.37
C TYR A 35 -7.13 3.69 -15.52
N ALA A 36 -6.50 2.56 -15.21
CA ALA A 36 -5.88 1.67 -16.18
C ALA A 36 -6.89 1.11 -17.20
N PHE A 37 -8.05 0.67 -16.71
CA PHE A 37 -9.10 0.08 -17.57
C PHE A 37 -9.87 1.14 -18.37
N VAL A 38 -10.26 2.26 -17.75
CA VAL A 38 -11.05 3.32 -18.41
C VAL A 38 -10.25 3.99 -19.52
N LEU A 39 -8.95 4.19 -19.32
CA LEU A 39 -8.09 4.81 -20.35
C LEU A 39 -7.45 3.82 -21.31
N GLY A 40 -7.80 2.51 -21.19
CA GLY A 40 -7.30 1.46 -22.08
C GLY A 40 -5.75 1.31 -22.06
N ARG A 41 -5.11 1.76 -20.98
CA ARG A 41 -3.65 1.73 -20.82
C ARG A 41 -3.09 0.32 -20.60
N VAL A 42 -3.92 -0.61 -20.14
CA VAL A 42 -3.55 -2.00 -19.93
C VAL A 42 -4.52 -2.91 -20.66
N GLN A 43 -4.03 -3.59 -21.69
CA GLN A 43 -4.76 -4.70 -22.34
C GLN A 43 -4.41 -5.98 -21.60
N VAL A 44 -5.30 -6.46 -20.75
CA VAL A 44 -5.13 -7.76 -20.09
C VAL A 44 -5.72 -8.83 -21.00
N THR A 45 -4.86 -9.52 -21.74
CA THR A 45 -5.24 -10.79 -22.39
C THR A 45 -5.28 -11.85 -21.27
N LEU A 46 -6.45 -11.98 -20.62
CA LEU A 46 -6.64 -12.97 -19.56
C LEU A 46 -6.61 -14.37 -20.17
N GLY A 47 -5.52 -15.09 -19.97
CA GLY A 47 -5.35 -16.47 -20.35
C GLY A 47 -4.38 -17.18 -19.42
N GLY A 48 -4.86 -18.23 -18.73
CA GLY A 48 -4.01 -19.13 -17.95
C GLY A 48 -3.61 -18.68 -16.56
N VAL A 49 -2.86 -19.55 -15.88
CA VAL A 49 -2.39 -19.36 -14.49
C VAL A 49 -1.42 -18.18 -14.36
N GLU A 50 -0.63 -17.93 -15.40
CA GLU A 50 0.37 -16.85 -15.42
C GLU A 50 -0.29 -15.46 -15.35
N ALA A 51 -1.40 -15.26 -16.08
CA ALA A 51 -2.14 -14.02 -16.05
C ALA A 51 -2.80 -13.79 -14.67
N ALA A 52 -3.32 -14.85 -14.06
CA ALA A 52 -3.85 -14.76 -12.70
C ALA A 52 -2.77 -14.40 -11.68
N ALA A 53 -1.58 -15.02 -11.78
CA ALA A 53 -0.45 -14.73 -10.92
C ALA A 53 0.04 -13.27 -11.10
N ALA A 54 0.13 -12.78 -12.33
CA ALA A 54 0.50 -11.41 -12.64
C ALA A 54 -0.52 -10.40 -12.06
N LEU A 55 -1.81 -10.70 -12.16
CA LEU A 55 -2.86 -9.86 -11.60
C LEU A 55 -2.76 -9.80 -10.07
N VAL A 56 -2.62 -10.93 -9.40
CA VAL A 56 -2.44 -11.00 -7.94
C VAL A 56 -1.20 -10.23 -7.51
N TYR A 57 -0.08 -10.39 -8.20
CA TYR A 57 1.17 -9.67 -7.95
C TYR A 57 0.96 -8.15 -8.05
N THR A 58 0.34 -7.69 -9.13
CA THR A 58 0.09 -6.27 -9.40
C THR A 58 -0.87 -5.65 -8.38
N VAL A 59 -2.02 -6.30 -8.14
CA VAL A 59 -3.01 -5.80 -7.18
C VAL A 59 -2.45 -5.76 -5.76
N SER A 60 -1.72 -6.81 -5.36
CA SER A 60 -1.05 -6.84 -4.04
C SER A 60 -0.07 -5.68 -3.90
N GLY A 61 0.72 -5.41 -4.95
CA GLY A 61 1.64 -4.29 -4.98
C GLY A 61 0.98 -2.93 -4.81
N MET A 62 -0.13 -2.70 -5.54
CA MET A 62 -0.90 -1.45 -5.41
C MET A 62 -1.45 -1.26 -4.01
N VAL A 63 -2.02 -2.32 -3.40
CA VAL A 63 -2.56 -2.26 -2.04
C VAL A 63 -1.44 -1.99 -1.04
N LEU A 64 -0.35 -2.75 -1.08
CA LEU A 64 0.75 -2.64 -0.12
C LEU A 64 1.47 -1.30 -0.21
N LEU A 65 1.63 -0.76 -1.42
CA LEU A 65 2.35 0.50 -1.65
C LEU A 65 1.69 1.69 -0.94
N ALA A 66 0.37 1.67 -0.76
CA ALA A 66 -0.37 2.71 -0.04
C ALA A 66 -0.72 2.31 1.39
N ALA A 67 -1.06 1.04 1.64
CA ALA A 67 -1.45 0.57 2.97
C ALA A 67 -0.29 0.64 3.97
N VAL A 68 0.93 0.26 3.56
CA VAL A 68 2.08 0.21 4.47
C VAL A 68 2.51 1.61 4.93
N PRO A 69 2.70 2.63 4.07
CA PRO A 69 2.98 3.99 4.53
C PRO A 69 1.88 4.55 5.44
N ALA A 70 0.60 4.29 5.11
CA ALA A 70 -0.53 4.71 5.93
C ALA A 70 -0.49 4.04 7.32
N TYR A 71 -0.22 2.74 7.38
CA TYR A 71 -0.05 2.02 8.63
C TYR A 71 1.10 2.56 9.48
N LEU A 72 2.26 2.79 8.86
CA LEU A 72 3.45 3.33 9.53
C LEU A 72 3.19 4.74 10.07
N LEU A 73 2.41 5.55 9.36
CA LEU A 73 2.01 6.87 9.84
C LEU A 73 1.06 6.75 11.04
N ILE A 74 0.02 5.93 10.94
CA ILE A 74 -1.03 5.85 11.97
C ILE A 74 -0.51 5.20 13.26
N GLU A 75 0.25 4.11 13.15
CA GLU A 75 0.69 3.34 14.31
C GLU A 75 1.99 3.87 14.93
N TYR A 76 2.89 4.40 14.10
CA TYR A 76 4.23 4.83 14.53
C TYR A 76 4.51 6.32 14.30
N SER A 77 3.56 7.08 13.77
CA SER A 77 3.72 8.51 13.44
C SER A 77 4.90 8.79 12.48
N LEU A 78 5.26 7.81 11.63
CA LEU A 78 6.35 7.95 10.67
C LEU A 78 5.88 8.70 9.43
N VAL A 79 6.53 9.83 9.14
CA VAL A 79 6.12 10.75 8.06
C VAL A 79 6.88 10.46 6.76
N LEU A 80 8.15 10.08 6.84
CA LEU A 80 8.99 9.87 5.66
C LEU A 80 8.47 8.77 4.71
N PRO A 81 7.93 7.63 5.16
CA PRO A 81 7.32 6.65 4.29
C PRO A 81 6.18 7.22 3.42
N VAL A 82 5.36 8.09 4.02
CA VAL A 82 4.28 8.77 3.30
C VAL A 82 4.83 9.77 2.29
N ALA A 83 5.88 10.50 2.62
CA ALA A 83 6.55 11.42 1.70
C ALA A 83 7.14 10.68 0.49
N VAL A 84 7.78 9.52 0.71
CA VAL A 84 8.29 8.65 -0.37
C VAL A 84 7.15 8.14 -1.25
N PHE A 85 6.05 7.70 -0.65
CA PHE A 85 4.87 7.26 -1.40
C PHE A 85 4.27 8.42 -2.23
N ALA A 86 4.12 9.62 -1.65
CA ALA A 86 3.62 10.79 -2.35
C ALA A 86 4.53 11.20 -3.51
N LEU A 87 5.84 11.14 -3.32
CA LEU A 87 6.81 11.38 -4.40
C LEU A 87 6.67 10.35 -5.52
N ASN A 88 6.56 9.07 -5.18
CA ASN A 88 6.33 8.01 -6.17
C ASN A 88 5.04 8.26 -6.96
N LEU A 89 3.96 8.64 -6.29
CA LEU A 89 2.69 8.96 -6.95
C LEU A 89 2.82 10.19 -7.86
N ALA A 90 3.52 11.23 -7.43
CA ALA A 90 3.78 12.42 -8.25
C ALA A 90 4.60 12.10 -9.51
N LEU A 91 5.60 11.23 -9.39
CA LEU A 91 6.40 10.75 -10.52
C LEU A 91 5.55 9.90 -11.49
N LEU A 92 4.67 9.06 -10.96
CA LEU A 92 3.72 8.27 -11.75
C LEU A 92 2.80 9.20 -12.58
N VAL A 93 2.16 10.16 -11.91
CA VAL A 93 1.28 11.13 -12.58
C VAL A 93 2.03 11.94 -13.64
N ARG A 94 3.23 12.42 -13.31
CA ARG A 94 4.08 13.14 -14.26
C ARG A 94 4.44 12.27 -15.47
N GLY A 95 4.78 11.01 -15.27
CA GLY A 95 5.09 10.06 -16.33
C GLY A 95 3.90 9.80 -17.23
N GLU A 96 2.69 9.66 -16.69
CA GLU A 96 1.45 9.50 -17.47
C GLU A 96 1.12 10.75 -18.29
N LEU A 97 1.34 11.95 -17.73
CA LEU A 97 1.10 13.23 -18.42
C LEU A 97 2.13 13.49 -19.54
N ALA A 98 3.33 12.91 -19.45
CA ALA A 98 4.37 13.05 -20.47
C ALA A 98 4.11 12.21 -21.74
N ALA A 99 2.96 11.53 -21.82
CA ALA A 99 2.50 10.75 -22.98
C ALA A 99 3.52 9.72 -23.49
N SER A 100 4.22 9.03 -22.58
CA SER A 100 5.07 7.90 -22.97
C SER A 100 4.20 6.75 -23.51
N PRO A 101 4.55 6.17 -24.69
CA PRO A 101 3.79 5.07 -25.28
C PRO A 101 3.65 3.85 -24.35
N ASP A 102 4.65 3.62 -23.52
CA ASP A 102 4.71 2.46 -22.62
C ASP A 102 4.06 2.71 -21.26
N GLY A 103 3.55 3.93 -21.00
CA GLY A 103 2.84 4.32 -19.79
C GLY A 103 3.63 4.12 -18.50
N ALA A 104 3.78 5.16 -17.70
CA ALA A 104 4.42 5.06 -16.38
C ALA A 104 3.68 4.08 -15.45
N LEU A 105 2.37 3.93 -15.65
CA LEU A 105 1.52 3.00 -14.90
C LEU A 105 1.87 1.54 -15.21
N ALA A 106 2.11 1.17 -16.48
CA ALA A 106 2.50 -0.19 -16.84
C ALA A 106 3.85 -0.57 -16.21
N PHE A 107 4.80 0.35 -16.22
CA PHE A 107 6.08 0.19 -15.54
C PHE A 107 5.90 0.02 -14.02
N GLN A 108 5.04 0.84 -13.40
CA GLN A 108 4.73 0.75 -11.97
C GLN A 108 4.18 -0.62 -11.58
N PHE A 109 3.36 -1.25 -12.43
CA PHE A 109 2.79 -2.57 -12.17
C PHE A 109 3.84 -3.68 -12.07
N VAL A 110 4.95 -3.52 -12.79
CA VAL A 110 6.05 -4.49 -12.78
C VAL A 110 7.05 -4.19 -11.67
N VAL A 111 7.36 -2.91 -11.43
CA VAL A 111 8.51 -2.46 -10.64
C VAL A 111 8.10 -1.94 -9.24
N TRP A 112 6.84 -2.12 -8.82
CA TRP A 112 6.35 -1.61 -7.54
C TRP A 112 7.17 -2.06 -6.32
N VAL A 113 7.88 -3.18 -6.41
CA VAL A 113 8.75 -3.69 -5.34
C VAL A 113 9.85 -2.68 -4.99
N VAL A 114 10.36 -1.91 -5.96
CA VAL A 114 11.43 -0.95 -5.75
C VAL A 114 10.97 0.23 -4.86
N PRO A 115 9.91 0.99 -5.22
CA PRO A 115 9.41 2.04 -4.33
C PRO A 115 8.90 1.48 -3.00
N PHE A 116 8.36 0.26 -2.96
CA PHE A 116 7.96 -0.40 -1.72
C PHE A 116 9.16 -0.67 -0.80
N ALA A 117 10.25 -1.22 -1.33
CA ALA A 117 11.49 -1.42 -0.57
C ALA A 117 12.04 -0.09 -0.04
N LEU A 118 11.96 0.98 -0.83
CA LEU A 118 12.38 2.32 -0.39
C LEU A 118 11.51 2.85 0.75
N VAL A 119 10.19 2.67 0.70
CA VAL A 119 9.25 3.00 1.79
C VAL A 119 9.64 2.30 3.08
N LEU A 120 9.93 0.99 3.01
CA LEU A 120 10.32 0.20 4.19
C LEU A 120 11.69 0.64 4.74
N LEU A 121 12.65 0.87 3.86
CA LEU A 121 14.00 1.29 4.25
C LEU A 121 13.96 2.66 4.94
N VAL A 122 13.30 3.64 4.33
CA VAL A 122 13.19 5.00 4.88
C VAL A 122 12.38 5.00 6.18
N GLY A 123 11.30 4.21 6.25
CA GLY A 123 10.53 4.03 7.47
C GLY A 123 11.33 3.39 8.60
N GLY A 124 12.13 2.38 8.28
CA GLY A 124 13.04 1.74 9.23
C GLY A 124 14.11 2.68 9.76
N VAL A 125 14.71 3.49 8.89
CA VAL A 125 15.69 4.53 9.29
C VAL A 125 15.04 5.59 10.16
N GLU A 126 13.87 6.13 9.75
CA GLU A 126 13.15 7.13 10.56
C GLU A 126 12.81 6.57 11.95
N TYR A 127 12.29 5.34 12.02
CA TYR A 127 11.98 4.67 13.27
C TYR A 127 13.22 4.50 14.17
N ALA A 128 14.33 4.02 13.60
CA ALA A 128 15.59 3.84 14.33
C ALA A 128 16.14 5.15 14.88
N VAL A 129 16.14 6.22 14.06
CA VAL A 129 16.60 7.56 14.46
C VAL A 129 15.73 8.12 15.58
N ARG A 130 14.40 8.05 15.45
CA ARG A 130 13.48 8.53 16.49
C ARG A 130 13.63 7.77 17.79
N ARG A 131 13.80 6.45 17.74
CA ARG A 131 14.05 5.62 18.92
C ARG A 131 15.37 5.95 19.61
N TRP A 132 16.37 6.39 18.84
CA TRP A 132 17.70 6.76 19.37
C TRP A 132 17.71 8.14 20.01
N LEU A 133 16.89 9.06 19.50
CA LEU A 133 16.81 10.46 19.95
C LEU A 133 15.78 10.70 21.06
N GLY A 134 14.88 9.76 21.33
CA GLY A 134 13.81 9.97 22.32
C GLY A 134 12.93 8.73 22.57
N PRO A 135 11.80 8.90 23.24
CA PRO A 135 10.84 7.83 23.42
C PRO A 135 10.33 7.32 22.07
N PRO A 136 10.03 6.01 21.97
CA PRO A 136 9.54 5.44 20.70
C PRO A 136 8.28 6.16 20.23
N PRO A 137 8.15 6.42 18.93
CA PRO A 137 6.98 7.04 18.37
C PRO A 137 5.73 6.20 18.66
N GLY A 138 4.71 6.82 19.23
CA GLY A 138 3.44 6.18 19.56
C GLY A 138 2.39 6.38 18.46
N PRO A 139 1.22 5.73 18.59
CA PRO A 139 0.15 5.83 17.63
C PRO A 139 -0.41 7.27 17.58
N LEU A 140 -0.78 7.71 16.37
CA LEU A 140 -1.46 9.00 16.15
C LEU A 140 -2.92 8.97 16.63
N LEU A 141 -3.53 7.78 16.58
CA LEU A 141 -4.90 7.55 17.02
C LEU A 141 -4.83 6.75 18.33
N GLY A 142 -4.95 7.45 19.45
CA GLY A 142 -5.01 6.88 20.80
C GLY A 142 -6.31 6.14 21.06
#